data_1bcf10925b918570e7eab24f207a9dd5
#
_entry.id   1bcf10925b918570e7eab24f207a9dd5
#
_cell.length_a   1.000
_cell.length_b   1.000
_cell.length_c   1.000
_cell.angle_alpha   90.00
_cell.angle_beta   90.00
_cell.angle_gamma   90.00
#
_symmetry.space_group_name_H-M   'P 1'
#
loop_
_entity.id
_entity.type
_entity.pdbx_description
1 polymer ?
#
loop_
_entity_poly.entity_id
_entity_poly.type
_entity_poly.pdbx_seq_one_letter_code
_entity_poly.pdbx_strand_id
1 'polypeptide(L)'
;MVTDTSIDSRTARLGVNMVVFEDYSKGAITVATQKREWIIPFNGHIVDVICDSEGVGGNNSQADIIDVNLNGVTIYTTQGNRPSLPQNNTGLFAEAGEPEVTALRVGDTLSYDVDQVDSTGSTRFKITIICQTL
;
A
#
# COMPACT_ATOMS: atom_id res chain seq x y z
N MET A 1 3.42 4.64 -36.79
CA MET A 1 3.76 4.45 -36.42
C MET A 1 4.07 4.51 -36.19
N VAL A 2 3.88 5.02 -36.03
CA VAL A 2 4.19 5.05 -35.56
C VAL A 2 4.41 5.19 -35.41
N THR A 3 4.08 5.61 -35.47
CA THR A 3 4.35 5.74 -35.23
C THR A 3 4.53 5.83 -34.93
N ASP A 4 4.13 6.14 -34.87
CA ASP A 4 4.30 6.27 -34.37
C ASP A 4 4.47 6.34 -34.01
N THR A 5 4.13 6.50 -33.88
CA THR A 5 4.34 6.66 -33.47
C THR A 5 4.49 7.10 -33.02
N SER A 6 4.17 7.20 -32.71
CA SER A 6 4.34 7.69 -32.09
C SER A 6 3.99 8.07 -31.20
N ILE A 7 3.29 8.02 -30.76
CA ILE A 7 3.15 8.13 -29.80
C ILE A 7 2.94 7.48 -29.04
N ASP A 8 2.31 6.82 -29.08
CA ASP A 8 2.43 6.11 -28.40
C ASP A 8 3.31 5.61 -27.90
N SER A 9 3.79 5.25 -28.45
CA SER A 9 5.05 4.91 -27.90
C SER A 9 5.55 5.97 -27.03
N ARG A 10 5.15 7.10 -27.34
CA ARG A 10 5.52 8.12 -26.51
C ARG A 10 4.90 8.04 -25.20
N THR A 11 3.70 7.60 -25.14
CA THR A 11 3.06 7.37 -23.89
C THR A 11 3.81 6.37 -23.10
N ALA A 12 4.28 5.37 -23.74
CA ALA A 12 5.07 4.40 -23.03
C ALA A 12 6.29 5.04 -22.47
N ARG A 13 6.82 6.01 -23.15
CA ARG A 13 7.96 6.64 -22.61
C ARG A 13 7.66 7.46 -21.44
N LEU A 14 6.60 8.13 -21.51
CA LEU A 14 6.22 8.83 -20.39
C LEU A 14 5.92 7.94 -19.31
N GLY A 15 5.60 6.92 -19.63
CA GLY A 15 5.42 6.45 -18.85
C GLY A 15 5.57 5.41 -18.21
N VAL A 16 5.34 4.99 -18.63
CA VAL A 16 5.14 4.66 -17.53
C VAL A 16 4.42 3.45 -17.28
N ASN A 17 5.10 2.56 -16.74
CA ASN A 17 4.60 1.26 -16.47
C ASN A 17 4.30 1.18 -15.00
N MET A 18 3.16 1.71 -14.64
CA MET A 18 2.70 1.66 -13.26
C MET A 18 1.82 0.46 -13.05
N VAL A 19 1.99 -0.21 -11.93
CA VAL A 19 1.15 -1.32 -11.51
C VAL A 19 0.69 -1.02 -10.09
N VAL A 20 -0.60 -1.25 -9.85
CA VAL A 20 -1.18 -0.93 -8.56
C VAL A 20 -1.77 -2.19 -7.95
N PHE A 21 -1.45 -2.47 -6.72
CA PHE A 21 -2.05 -3.55 -5.95
C PHE A 21 -2.98 -2.93 -4.91
N GLU A 22 -4.20 -3.39 -4.85
CA GLU A 22 -5.20 -2.84 -3.94
C GLU A 22 -5.92 -3.92 -3.19
N ASP A 23 -6.32 -3.61 -1.97
CA ASP A 23 -7.23 -4.44 -1.22
C ASP A 23 -8.20 -3.53 -0.47
N TYR A 24 -9.43 -4.04 -0.28
CA TYR A 24 -10.51 -3.27 0.30
C TYR A 24 -11.23 -4.11 1.34
N SER A 25 -11.53 -3.50 2.48
CA SER A 25 -12.32 -4.13 3.53
C SER A 25 -13.51 -3.25 3.86
N LYS A 26 -14.71 -3.80 3.69
CA LYS A 26 -15.93 -3.03 3.93
C LYS A 26 -16.17 -2.81 5.42
N GLY A 27 -16.04 -3.87 6.20
CA GLY A 27 -16.23 -3.81 7.65
C GLY A 27 -14.98 -3.29 8.36
N ALA A 28 -15.07 -3.19 9.66
CA ALA A 28 -13.94 -2.74 10.46
C ALA A 28 -12.75 -3.69 10.31
N ILE A 29 -11.57 -3.13 10.13
CA ILE A 29 -10.37 -3.96 10.06
C ILE A 29 -9.98 -4.41 11.46
N THR A 30 -9.30 -5.55 11.52
CA THR A 30 -8.79 -6.11 12.77
C THR A 30 -7.32 -6.43 12.58
N VAL A 31 -6.60 -6.58 13.68
CA VAL A 31 -5.20 -6.97 13.63
C VAL A 31 -5.09 -8.30 12.90
N ALA A 32 -4.23 -8.36 11.93
CA ALA A 32 -4.05 -9.56 11.11
C ALA A 32 -2.70 -9.55 10.42
N THR A 33 -2.11 -10.73 10.30
CA THR A 33 -0.88 -10.94 9.56
C THR A 33 -1.23 -11.46 8.17
N GLN A 34 -0.56 -10.94 7.17
CA GLN A 34 -0.78 -11.33 5.77
C GLN A 34 -2.25 -11.28 5.39
N LYS A 35 -2.85 -10.14 5.59
CA LYS A 35 -4.23 -9.96 5.27
C LYS A 35 -4.52 -10.19 3.80
N ARG A 36 -3.59 -9.83 2.95
CA ARG A 36 -3.64 -10.10 1.53
C ARG A 36 -2.22 -10.30 1.01
N GLU A 37 -2.07 -11.20 0.06
CA GLU A 37 -0.78 -11.51 -0.52
C GLU A 37 -0.87 -11.47 -2.04
N TRP A 38 0.14 -10.91 -2.68
CA TRP A 38 0.24 -10.85 -4.14
C TRP A 38 1.60 -11.40 -4.56
N ILE A 39 1.63 -12.08 -5.69
CA ILE A 39 2.89 -12.51 -6.32
C ILE A 39 3.28 -11.47 -7.34
N ILE A 40 4.49 -10.97 -7.27
CA ILE A 40 4.97 -9.92 -8.17
C ILE A 40 5.33 -10.52 -9.52
N PRO A 41 4.70 -10.08 -10.61
CA PRO A 41 4.97 -10.63 -11.93
C PRO A 41 5.94 -9.79 -12.76
N PHE A 42 6.70 -8.90 -12.16
CA PHE A 42 7.61 -8.02 -12.87
C PHE A 42 8.82 -7.67 -12.02
N ASN A 43 9.84 -7.11 -12.66
CA ASN A 43 10.94 -6.47 -11.95
C ASN A 43 10.67 -4.98 -11.90
N GLY A 44 10.89 -4.36 -10.78
CA GLY A 44 10.60 -2.93 -10.61
C GLY A 44 10.83 -2.48 -9.19
N HIS A 45 10.02 -1.55 -8.76
CA HIS A 45 10.14 -1.07 -7.37
C HIS A 45 8.81 -0.47 -6.89
N ILE A 46 8.68 -0.40 -5.58
CA ILE A 46 7.54 0.23 -4.92
C ILE A 46 7.76 1.74 -4.97
N VAL A 47 6.75 2.47 -5.37
CA VAL A 47 6.79 3.93 -5.46
C VAL A 47 6.12 4.56 -4.26
N ASP A 48 4.97 4.03 -3.84
CA ASP A 48 4.21 4.64 -2.76
C ASP A 48 3.23 3.63 -2.15
N VAL A 49 2.84 3.88 -0.91
CA VAL A 49 1.80 3.10 -0.22
C VAL A 49 0.83 4.10 0.38
N ILE A 50 -0.43 3.94 0.06
CA ILE A 50 -1.48 4.84 0.51
C ILE A 50 -2.58 4.02 1.17
N CYS A 51 -3.06 4.49 2.30
CA CYS A 51 -4.22 3.89 2.96
C CYS A 51 -5.29 4.95 3.13
N ASP A 52 -6.55 4.55 2.96
CA ASP A 52 -7.66 5.43 3.28
C ASP A 52 -8.80 4.64 3.91
N SER A 53 -9.73 5.35 4.50
CA SER A 53 -10.92 4.75 5.09
C SER A 53 -12.04 5.78 5.08
N GLU A 54 -13.26 5.32 5.24
CA GLU A 54 -14.41 6.22 5.34
C GLU A 54 -14.81 6.48 6.79
N GLY A 55 -14.19 5.81 7.72
CA GLY A 55 -14.45 6.02 9.12
C GLY A 55 -13.39 5.40 9.98
N VAL A 56 -13.09 6.05 11.06
CA VAL A 56 -12.21 5.47 12.06
C VAL A 56 -13.06 4.94 13.18
N GLY A 57 -12.54 3.99 13.89
CA GLY A 57 -13.34 3.31 14.88
C GLY A 57 -13.40 3.99 16.21
N GLY A 58 -14.30 3.55 16.95
CA GLY A 58 -14.45 3.65 18.39
C GLY A 58 -13.94 4.88 19.09
N ASN A 59 -13.29 4.67 20.17
CA ASN A 59 -12.81 5.74 21.01
C ASN A 59 -11.51 6.36 20.52
N ASN A 60 -10.96 5.79 19.49
CA ASN A 60 -9.75 6.34 18.89
C ASN A 60 -8.63 6.51 19.88
N SER A 61 -8.38 5.50 20.66
CA SER A 61 -7.31 5.54 21.65
C SER A 61 -5.93 5.45 21.01
N GLN A 62 -5.87 4.96 19.80
CA GLN A 62 -4.60 4.81 19.08
C GLN A 62 -4.88 4.75 17.59
N ALA A 63 -3.85 4.97 16.80
CA ALA A 63 -3.96 4.94 15.36
C ALA A 63 -4.07 3.49 14.85
N ASP A 64 -4.65 3.35 13.67
CA ASP A 64 -4.59 2.08 12.96
C ASP A 64 -3.31 2.08 12.15
N ILE A 65 -2.48 1.07 12.33
CA ILE A 65 -1.16 1.00 11.68
C ILE A 65 -1.10 -0.21 10.78
N ILE A 66 -0.64 0.03 9.56
CA ILE A 66 -0.53 -0.97 8.52
C ILE A 66 0.95 -1.19 8.21
N ASP A 67 1.34 -2.41 7.96
CA ASP A 67 2.69 -2.71 7.50
C ASP A 67 2.62 -3.40 6.15
N VAL A 68 3.64 -3.20 5.34
CA VAL A 68 3.77 -3.87 4.05
C VAL A 68 5.02 -4.71 4.12
N ASN A 69 4.92 -5.94 3.66
CA ASN A 69 6.02 -6.89 3.72
C ASN A 69 6.39 -7.38 2.33
N LEU A 70 7.67 -7.58 2.12
CA LEU A 70 8.21 -8.19 0.92
C LEU A 70 8.89 -9.47 1.34
N ASN A 71 8.40 -10.61 0.84
CA ASN A 71 8.89 -11.93 1.23
C ASN A 71 8.86 -12.13 2.75
N GLY A 72 7.82 -11.60 3.40
CA GLY A 72 7.64 -11.77 4.84
C GLY A 72 8.40 -10.81 5.73
N VAL A 73 9.13 -9.87 5.15
CA VAL A 73 9.92 -8.90 5.92
C VAL A 73 9.41 -7.49 5.63
N THR A 74 9.23 -6.69 6.66
CA THR A 74 8.71 -5.33 6.50
C THR A 74 9.58 -4.51 5.55
N ILE A 75 8.95 -3.71 4.72
CA ILE A 75 9.68 -2.79 3.86
C ILE A 75 10.05 -1.51 4.62
N TYR A 76 9.49 -1.32 5.82
CA TYR A 76 9.78 -0.16 6.65
C TYR A 76 10.72 -0.54 7.78
N THR A 77 12.03 -0.45 7.54
CA THR A 77 12.97 -0.68 8.64
C THR A 77 12.83 0.44 9.68
N THR A 78 12.41 1.62 9.24
CA THR A 78 11.98 2.67 10.15
C THR A 78 10.47 2.50 10.34
N GLN A 79 10.10 1.86 11.42
CA GLN A 79 8.71 1.47 11.66
C GLN A 79 7.73 2.65 11.77
N GLY A 80 8.22 3.82 12.13
CA GLY A 80 7.39 5.03 12.14
C GLY A 80 6.95 5.48 10.76
N ASN A 81 7.53 4.93 9.70
CA ASN A 81 7.14 5.27 8.34
C ASN A 81 5.98 4.45 7.82
N ARG A 82 5.50 3.46 8.58
CA ARG A 82 4.32 2.69 8.19
C ARG A 82 3.10 3.59 8.04
N PRO A 83 2.20 3.29 7.09
CA PRO A 83 0.94 4.03 7.00
C PRO A 83 0.18 3.97 8.30
N SER A 84 -0.31 5.11 8.74
CA SER A 84 -0.99 5.24 10.02
C SER A 84 -2.22 6.12 9.85
N LEU A 85 -3.40 5.55 10.07
CA LEU A 85 -4.64 6.32 10.05
C LEU A 85 -4.81 6.89 11.46
N PRO A 86 -4.76 8.21 11.60
CA PRO A 86 -4.67 8.83 12.93
C PRO A 86 -5.94 8.61 13.74
N GLN A 87 -5.75 8.59 15.04
CA GLN A 87 -6.88 8.49 15.96
C GLN A 87 -7.72 9.76 15.88
N ASN A 88 -8.98 9.63 16.22
CA ASN A 88 -9.95 10.72 16.18
C ASN A 88 -10.03 11.41 14.84
N ASN A 89 -9.63 10.75 13.82
CA ASN A 89 -9.61 11.35 12.52
C ASN A 89 -10.73 10.80 11.65
N THR A 90 -11.49 11.69 11.10
CA THR A 90 -12.40 11.33 10.05
C THR A 90 -11.75 11.61 8.72
N GLY A 91 -10.51 11.90 8.75
CA GLY A 91 -9.81 12.31 7.59
C GLY A 91 -9.31 11.23 6.72
N LEU A 92 -9.15 10.09 7.17
CA LEU A 92 -9.34 9.00 6.32
C LEU A 92 -8.25 8.68 5.34
N PHE A 93 -7.22 9.47 5.27
CA PHE A 93 -6.15 9.26 4.29
C PHE A 93 -4.81 9.25 5.01
N ALA A 94 -4.02 8.25 4.74
CA ALA A 94 -2.68 8.15 5.29
C ALA A 94 -1.71 7.75 4.19
N GLU A 95 -0.71 8.58 3.98
CA GLU A 95 0.38 8.28 3.09
C GLU A 95 1.53 7.79 3.94
N ALA A 96 2.16 6.72 3.53
CA ALA A 96 3.29 6.17 4.27
C ALA A 96 4.49 7.10 4.13
N GLY A 97 5.39 7.02 5.09
CA GLY A 97 6.73 7.54 4.90
C GLY A 97 7.48 6.66 3.90
N GLU A 98 8.69 7.04 3.58
CA GLU A 98 9.45 6.30 2.58
C GLU A 98 9.91 4.96 3.12
N PRO A 99 9.63 3.87 2.42
CA PRO A 99 10.18 2.58 2.82
C PRO A 99 11.64 2.49 2.42
N GLU A 100 12.41 1.76 3.19
CA GLU A 100 13.83 1.54 2.88
C GLU A 100 14.00 0.41 1.87
N VAL A 101 13.04 -0.50 1.76
CA VAL A 101 13.11 -1.61 0.82
C VAL A 101 12.07 -1.38 -0.27
N THR A 102 12.52 -1.19 -1.49
CA THR A 102 11.61 -0.89 -2.59
C THR A 102 11.76 -1.82 -3.78
N ALA A 103 12.90 -2.50 -3.93
CA ALA A 103 13.17 -3.30 -5.11
C ALA A 103 12.27 -4.53 -5.18
N LEU A 104 11.69 -4.78 -6.34
CA LEU A 104 10.80 -5.91 -6.59
C LEU A 104 11.36 -6.77 -7.71
N ARG A 105 11.18 -8.08 -7.59
CA ARG A 105 11.55 -9.04 -8.61
C ARG A 105 10.40 -9.98 -8.89
N VAL A 106 10.38 -10.50 -10.09
CA VAL A 106 9.41 -11.52 -10.47
C VAL A 106 9.47 -12.66 -9.45
N GLY A 107 8.32 -13.04 -8.93
CA GLY A 107 8.21 -14.13 -7.97
C GLY A 107 8.24 -13.70 -6.52
N ASP A 108 8.58 -12.45 -6.24
CA ASP A 108 8.50 -11.96 -4.87
C ASP A 108 7.06 -11.97 -4.39
N THR A 109 6.90 -12.09 -3.08
CA THR A 109 5.60 -12.04 -2.44
C THR A 109 5.45 -10.71 -1.73
N LEU A 110 4.43 -9.97 -2.11
CA LEU A 110 4.09 -8.70 -1.48
C LEU A 110 2.84 -8.94 -0.64
N SER A 111 2.83 -8.46 0.59
CA SER A 111 1.69 -8.64 1.47
C SER A 111 1.54 -7.44 2.39
N TYR A 112 0.42 -7.36 3.10
CA TYR A 112 0.28 -6.36 4.14
C TYR A 112 -0.33 -6.94 5.39
N ASP A 113 0.05 -6.34 6.52
CA ASP A 113 -0.45 -6.69 7.83
C ASP A 113 -1.22 -5.51 8.39
N VAL A 114 -2.17 -5.79 9.26
CA VAL A 114 -2.76 -4.78 10.12
C VAL A 114 -2.10 -4.96 11.48
N ASP A 115 -1.18 -4.09 11.82
CA ASP A 115 -0.37 -4.25 13.04
C ASP A 115 -1.05 -3.72 14.28
N GLN A 116 -1.87 -2.73 14.14
CA GLN A 116 -2.55 -2.10 15.26
C GLN A 116 -3.87 -1.53 14.79
N VAL A 117 -4.86 -1.64 15.60
CA VAL A 117 -6.13 -0.96 15.39
C VAL A 117 -6.55 -0.27 16.67
N ASP A 118 -7.41 0.71 16.55
CA ASP A 118 -8.11 1.31 17.65
C ASP A 118 -9.10 0.29 18.23
N SER A 119 -9.92 0.71 19.17
CA SER A 119 -10.90 -0.18 19.79
C SER A 119 -11.85 -0.82 18.77
N THR A 120 -12.06 -0.19 17.64
CA THR A 120 -12.97 -0.68 16.60
C THR A 120 -12.31 -0.52 15.25
N GLY A 121 -11.27 -0.62 14.88
CA GLY A 121 -10.68 -0.51 13.53
C GLY A 121 -11.42 0.36 12.52
N SER A 122 -10.72 0.85 11.56
CA SER A 122 -11.27 1.68 10.48
C SER A 122 -12.20 0.87 9.59
N THR A 123 -13.25 1.52 9.09
CA THR A 123 -14.19 0.89 8.18
C THR A 123 -13.98 1.39 6.77
N ARG A 124 -14.38 0.60 5.80
CA ARG A 124 -14.18 0.88 4.38
C ARG A 124 -12.74 1.25 4.11
N PHE A 125 -11.88 0.44 4.66
CA PHE A 125 -10.44 0.58 4.54
C PHE A 125 -9.98 0.14 3.17
N LYS A 126 -9.06 0.89 2.57
CA LYS A 126 -8.41 0.49 1.35
C LYS A 126 -6.92 0.76 1.46
N ILE A 127 -6.14 -0.19 0.99
CA ILE A 127 -4.71 0.00 0.81
C ILE A 127 -4.40 -0.02 -0.69
N THR A 128 -3.54 0.89 -1.12
CA THR A 128 -3.09 0.99 -2.50
C THR A 128 -1.57 1.01 -2.49
N ILE A 129 -0.97 0.03 -3.14
CA ILE A 129 0.48 -0.05 -3.26
C ILE A 129 0.82 0.24 -4.72
N ILE A 130 1.53 1.33 -4.96
CA ILE A 130 1.86 1.79 -6.30
C ILE A 130 3.27 1.35 -6.63
N CYS A 131 3.43 0.66 -7.74
CA CYS A 131 4.72 0.14 -8.18
C CYS A 131 5.03 0.63 -9.58
N GLN A 132 6.30 0.63 -9.91
CA GLN A 132 6.74 0.96 -11.25
C GLN A 132 7.57 -0.21 -11.76
N THR A 133 7.29 -0.64 -13.01
CA THR A 133 8.07 -1.71 -13.64
C THR A 133 9.31 -1.11 -14.30
N LEU A 134 10.29 -1.95 -14.51
CA LEU A 134 11.48 -1.55 -15.25
C LEU A 134 11.22 -1.63 -16.75
#